data_6e1e4d2ed5386f165f7df345d99b84b1
#
_entry.id   6e1e4d2ed5386f165f7df345d99b84b1
#
_cell.length_a   1.000
_cell.length_b   1.000
_cell.length_c   1.000
_cell.angle_alpha   90.00
_cell.angle_beta   90.00
_cell.angle_gamma   90.00
#
_symmetry.space_group_name_H-M   'P 1'
#
loop_
_entity.id
_entity.type
_entity.pdbx_description
1 polymer ?
#
loop_
_entity_poly.entity_id
_entity_poly.type
_entity_poly.pdbx_seq_one_letter_code
_entity_poly.pdbx_strand_id
1 'polypeptide(L)'
;YQGNVDFNKVKTSGVKFVILRSSYRKTTDTKFFDYVKKAKAAGLSIKGVYHFIYALNNQAAREEAQYCIQQVKKAGLPKSTYIFADFEYDTVKKAAAKGVKLTSIECDLFTRTFCEEVVKAGYKTGIYANIDYYKYWYPDKTIFDKYPLWLADLVGSPDYPCIAQQFSGRVNGIQGTVDMDYWYGVGDTVKVRSRQKVVDLLKSWKGLNEADGSYKKIIDIYNSYTGPFPRGVKMLYSWAWCACTWSAAAIKLGYTDIMPIEIGCEELIKRAKAMGCWVE
;
A
#
# COMPACT_ATOMS: atom_id res chain seq x y z
N TYR A 1 -5.34 19.10 -0.51
CA TYR A 1 -4.96 19.42 -1.88
C TYR A 1 -6.13 19.34 -2.88
N GLN A 2 -7.20 18.66 -2.54
CA GLN A 2 -8.36 18.42 -3.41
C GLN A 2 -9.32 19.62 -3.56
N GLY A 3 -8.91 20.82 -3.21
CA GLY A 3 -9.74 22.02 -3.39
C GLY A 3 -10.93 22.08 -2.42
N ASN A 4 -12.14 22.21 -2.92
CA ASN A 4 -13.33 22.22 -2.08
C ASN A 4 -13.88 20.81 -1.90
N VAL A 5 -14.00 20.38 -0.63
CA VAL A 5 -14.49 19.04 -0.24
C VAL A 5 -15.80 19.20 0.53
N ASP A 6 -16.85 18.52 0.07
CA ASP A 6 -18.09 18.34 0.81
C ASP A 6 -18.00 17.05 1.64
N PHE A 7 -17.55 17.19 2.89
CA PHE A 7 -17.34 16.04 3.78
C PHE A 7 -18.64 15.29 4.15
N ASN A 8 -19.80 15.93 4.06
CA ASN A 8 -21.08 15.25 4.28
C ASN A 8 -21.36 14.28 3.12
N LYS A 9 -21.17 14.73 1.87
CA LYS A 9 -21.29 13.84 0.70
C LYS A 9 -20.25 12.74 0.70
N VAL A 10 -19.01 13.04 1.10
CA VAL A 10 -17.96 12.02 1.28
C VAL A 10 -18.41 10.96 2.29
N LYS A 11 -18.95 11.38 3.44
CA LYS A 11 -19.46 10.45 4.47
C LYS A 11 -20.61 9.58 3.97
N THR A 12 -21.58 10.17 3.28
CA THR A 12 -22.75 9.44 2.75
C THR A 12 -22.37 8.49 1.59
N SER A 13 -21.23 8.70 0.93
CA SER A 13 -20.66 7.77 -0.04
C SER A 13 -20.01 6.51 0.58
N GLY A 14 -20.12 6.34 1.89
CA GLY A 14 -19.60 5.15 2.59
C GLY A 14 -18.19 5.28 3.12
N VAL A 15 -17.49 6.40 2.88
CA VAL A 15 -16.17 6.67 3.45
C VAL A 15 -16.26 6.70 4.98
N LYS A 16 -15.31 6.06 5.65
CA LYS A 16 -15.29 5.93 7.12
C LYS A 16 -14.25 6.83 7.78
N PHE A 17 -13.17 7.12 7.08
CA PHE A 17 -12.03 7.87 7.63
C PHE A 17 -11.37 8.73 6.55
N VAL A 18 -10.48 9.63 7.02
CA VAL A 18 -9.61 10.45 6.17
C VAL A 18 -8.18 10.45 6.71
N ILE A 19 -7.22 10.64 5.81
CA ILE A 19 -5.83 11.00 6.09
C ILE A 19 -5.61 12.37 5.45
N LEU A 20 -5.17 13.38 6.22
CA LEU A 20 -5.12 14.77 5.78
C LEU A 20 -3.69 15.28 5.71
N ARG A 21 -3.34 16.05 4.66
CA ARG A 21 -2.07 16.77 4.69
C ARG A 21 -2.08 17.84 5.75
N SER A 22 -1.17 17.77 6.73
CA SER A 22 -1.04 18.77 7.78
C SER A 22 -0.16 19.95 7.35
N SER A 23 0.97 19.62 6.74
CA SER A 23 2.02 20.60 6.50
C SER A 23 3.08 20.08 5.52
N TYR A 24 3.96 20.96 5.10
CA TYR A 24 5.19 20.69 4.36
C TYR A 24 6.23 21.74 4.73
N ARG A 25 7.50 21.40 4.85
CA ARG A 25 8.51 22.32 5.41
C ARG A 25 8.02 22.87 6.76
N LYS A 26 8.10 24.19 6.94
CA LYS A 26 7.50 24.93 8.06
C LYS A 26 6.27 25.72 7.61
N THR A 27 5.42 25.11 6.78
CA THR A 27 4.19 25.72 6.24
C THR A 27 3.02 24.77 6.47
N THR A 28 1.97 25.26 7.11
CA THR A 28 0.72 24.51 7.28
C THR A 28 -0.03 24.46 5.95
N ASP A 29 -0.63 23.33 5.62
CA ASP A 29 -1.56 23.24 4.49
C ASP A 29 -2.74 24.19 4.72
N THR A 30 -3.05 25.02 3.74
CA THR A 30 -4.05 26.08 3.84
C THR A 30 -5.45 25.57 4.20
N LYS A 31 -5.76 24.32 3.90
CA LYS A 31 -7.05 23.69 4.19
C LYS A 31 -7.03 22.81 5.45
N PHE A 32 -5.89 22.57 6.06
CA PHE A 32 -5.74 21.59 7.13
C PHE A 32 -6.74 21.78 8.28
N PHE A 33 -6.77 22.95 8.90
CA PHE A 33 -7.66 23.20 10.04
C PHE A 33 -9.14 23.16 9.66
N ASP A 34 -9.49 23.70 8.49
CA ASP A 34 -10.84 23.67 7.98
C ASP A 34 -11.29 22.22 7.71
N TYR A 35 -10.43 21.41 7.08
CA TYR A 35 -10.70 19.99 6.82
C TYR A 35 -10.83 19.17 8.10
N VAL A 36 -9.97 19.40 9.10
CA VAL A 36 -10.11 18.75 10.42
C VAL A 36 -11.48 19.06 11.03
N LYS A 37 -11.88 20.34 11.03
CA LYS A 37 -13.18 20.78 11.57
C LYS A 37 -14.35 20.12 10.81
N LYS A 38 -14.35 20.19 9.47
CA LYS A 38 -15.43 19.66 8.61
C LYS A 38 -15.50 18.14 8.66
N ALA A 39 -14.37 17.43 8.65
CA ALA A 39 -14.35 15.99 8.76
C ALA A 39 -14.93 15.51 10.10
N LYS A 40 -14.54 16.16 11.22
CA LYS A 40 -15.12 15.88 12.54
C LYS A 40 -16.63 16.15 12.57
N ALA A 41 -17.08 17.28 12.03
CA ALA A 41 -18.49 17.63 11.96
C ALA A 41 -19.33 16.64 11.13
N ALA A 42 -18.76 16.09 10.05
CA ALA A 42 -19.38 15.05 9.24
C ALA A 42 -19.30 13.63 9.85
N GLY A 43 -18.72 13.47 11.04
CA GLY A 43 -18.56 12.18 11.72
C GLY A 43 -17.56 11.23 11.02
N LEU A 44 -16.57 11.78 10.28
CA LEU A 44 -15.46 11.02 9.72
C LEU A 44 -14.34 10.87 10.76
N SER A 45 -13.78 9.66 10.85
CA SER A 45 -12.60 9.41 11.66
C SER A 45 -11.35 9.99 10.98
N ILE A 46 -10.54 10.76 11.71
CA ILE A 46 -9.22 11.21 11.21
C ILE A 46 -8.19 10.18 11.68
N LYS A 47 -7.91 9.18 10.84
CA LYS A 47 -6.95 8.10 11.15
C LYS A 47 -5.51 8.59 11.17
N GLY A 48 -5.20 9.54 10.30
CA GLY A 48 -3.87 10.09 10.21
C GLY A 48 -3.81 11.47 9.59
N VAL A 49 -2.65 12.05 9.73
CA VAL A 49 -2.21 13.20 8.95
C VAL A 49 -0.84 12.87 8.35
N TYR A 50 -0.47 13.55 7.27
CA TYR A 50 0.87 13.41 6.73
C TYR A 50 1.59 14.75 6.59
N HIS A 51 2.90 14.69 6.68
CA HIS A 51 3.79 15.82 6.44
C HIS A 51 4.70 15.53 5.26
N PHE A 52 4.65 16.38 4.25
CA PHE A 52 5.51 16.26 3.09
C PHE A 52 6.90 16.84 3.41
N ILE A 53 7.89 15.97 3.51
CA ILE A 53 9.27 16.31 3.92
C ILE A 53 10.00 16.97 2.76
N TYR A 54 10.54 18.17 3.00
CA TYR A 54 11.43 18.88 2.07
C TYR A 54 12.78 19.24 2.70
N ALA A 55 13.13 18.56 3.78
CA ALA A 55 14.38 18.76 4.49
C ALA A 55 15.60 18.54 3.56
N LEU A 56 16.62 19.36 3.74
CA LEU A 56 17.89 19.26 3.01
C LEU A 56 19.03 18.70 3.88
N ASN A 57 18.79 18.54 5.16
CA ASN A 57 19.68 17.94 6.13
C ASN A 57 18.86 17.39 7.32
N ASN A 58 19.53 16.64 8.20
CA ASN A 58 18.88 15.97 9.31
C ASN A 58 18.26 16.93 10.35
N GLN A 59 18.91 18.08 10.59
CA GLN A 59 18.37 19.10 11.49
C GLN A 59 17.07 19.68 10.95
N ALA A 60 17.01 19.96 9.64
CA ALA A 60 15.79 20.44 9.00
C ALA A 60 14.64 19.40 9.09
N ALA A 61 14.95 18.10 8.94
CA ALA A 61 13.95 17.03 9.12
C ALA A 61 13.37 17.02 10.54
N ARG A 62 14.21 17.21 11.56
CA ARG A 62 13.80 17.35 12.97
C ARG A 62 12.87 18.56 13.16
N GLU A 63 13.24 19.70 12.60
CA GLU A 63 12.45 20.92 12.70
C GLU A 63 11.11 20.83 11.97
N GLU A 64 11.08 20.15 10.80
CA GLU A 64 9.84 19.88 10.08
C GLU A 64 8.91 18.97 10.88
N ALA A 65 9.45 17.94 11.55
CA ALA A 65 8.67 17.08 12.45
C ALA A 65 8.06 17.87 13.62
N GLN A 66 8.87 18.68 14.29
CA GLN A 66 8.43 19.50 15.41
C GLN A 66 7.33 20.48 14.97
N TYR A 67 7.49 21.09 13.79
CA TYR A 67 6.47 21.96 13.20
C TYR A 67 5.16 21.21 12.96
N CYS A 68 5.22 20.05 12.31
CA CYS A 68 4.06 19.21 12.06
C CYS A 68 3.33 18.84 13.36
N ILE A 69 4.07 18.40 14.39
CA ILE A 69 3.53 18.07 15.72
C ILE A 69 2.79 19.25 16.34
N GLN A 70 3.32 20.47 16.22
CA GLN A 70 2.66 21.67 16.72
C GLN A 70 1.32 21.91 16.02
N GLN A 71 1.25 21.72 14.67
CA GLN A 71 0.00 21.89 13.93
C GLN A 71 -1.04 20.84 14.32
N VAL A 72 -0.61 19.59 14.50
CA VAL A 72 -1.48 18.48 14.95
C VAL A 72 -2.05 18.74 16.34
N LYS A 73 -1.21 19.22 17.28
CA LYS A 73 -1.64 19.66 18.62
C LYS A 73 -2.66 20.79 18.53
N LYS A 74 -2.37 21.83 17.74
CA LYS A 74 -3.26 22.99 17.53
C LYS A 74 -4.62 22.59 16.93
N ALA A 75 -4.65 21.55 16.08
CA ALA A 75 -5.87 20.99 15.52
C ALA A 75 -6.69 20.14 16.51
N GLY A 76 -6.20 19.93 17.74
CA GLY A 76 -6.87 19.11 18.76
C GLY A 76 -7.03 17.66 18.32
N LEU A 77 -6.04 17.10 17.64
CA LEU A 77 -6.02 15.69 17.25
C LEU A 77 -5.41 14.84 18.37
N PRO A 78 -6.02 13.67 18.69
CA PRO A 78 -5.56 12.84 19.80
C PRO A 78 -4.24 12.13 19.48
N LYS A 79 -3.55 11.67 20.51
CA LYS A 79 -2.27 10.92 20.38
C LYS A 79 -2.40 9.62 19.59
N SER A 80 -3.61 9.09 19.45
CA SER A 80 -3.92 7.92 18.62
C SER A 80 -3.92 8.21 17.12
N THR A 81 -3.92 9.50 16.70
CA THR A 81 -3.81 9.90 15.29
C THR A 81 -2.40 9.62 14.81
N TYR A 82 -2.28 8.95 13.67
CA TYR A 82 -0.98 8.75 13.02
C TYR A 82 -0.46 10.05 12.41
N ILE A 83 0.83 10.30 12.52
CA ILE A 83 1.56 11.33 11.77
C ILE A 83 2.52 10.61 10.84
N PHE A 84 2.21 10.62 9.53
CA PHE A 84 3.01 9.94 8.53
C PHE A 84 4.12 10.85 7.99
N ALA A 85 5.32 10.31 7.93
CA ALA A 85 6.45 10.89 7.22
C ALA A 85 6.30 10.58 5.72
N ASP A 86 6.29 11.61 4.90
CA ASP A 86 6.09 11.53 3.45
C ASP A 86 7.29 12.16 2.74
N PHE A 87 8.21 11.32 2.22
CA PHE A 87 9.40 11.71 1.46
C PHE A 87 9.30 11.15 0.05
N GLU A 88 9.27 12.03 -0.95
CA GLU A 88 8.99 11.67 -2.34
C GLU A 88 9.96 12.30 -3.35
N TYR A 89 9.80 11.93 -4.63
CA TYR A 89 10.59 12.46 -5.76
C TYR A 89 10.62 13.98 -5.85
N ASP A 90 9.53 14.68 -5.50
CA ASP A 90 9.50 16.12 -5.50
C ASP A 90 10.48 16.72 -4.46
N THR A 91 10.71 16.03 -3.35
CA THR A 91 11.76 16.38 -2.37
C THR A 91 13.13 16.34 -3.02
N VAL A 92 13.46 15.24 -3.69
CA VAL A 92 14.74 15.04 -4.35
C VAL A 92 14.94 16.06 -5.48
N LYS A 93 13.90 16.27 -6.29
CA LYS A 93 13.92 17.26 -7.38
C LYS A 93 14.15 18.68 -6.88
N LYS A 94 13.47 19.08 -5.80
CA LYS A 94 13.63 20.43 -5.23
C LYS A 94 14.95 20.62 -4.49
N ALA A 95 15.50 19.56 -3.91
CA ALA A 95 16.85 19.57 -3.34
C ALA A 95 17.91 19.77 -4.45
N ALA A 96 17.80 18.99 -5.54
CA ALA A 96 18.69 19.10 -6.69
C ALA A 96 18.69 20.51 -7.31
N ALA A 97 17.52 21.15 -7.41
CA ALA A 97 17.39 22.54 -7.87
C ALA A 97 18.11 23.56 -6.96
N LYS A 98 18.48 23.17 -5.74
CA LYS A 98 19.27 23.96 -4.77
C LYS A 98 20.71 23.48 -4.67
N GLY A 99 21.18 22.61 -5.58
CA GLY A 99 22.52 22.04 -5.57
C GLY A 99 22.75 20.97 -4.50
N VAL A 100 21.69 20.45 -3.86
CA VAL A 100 21.78 19.41 -2.84
C VAL A 100 21.38 18.08 -3.44
N LYS A 101 22.30 17.10 -3.43
CA LYS A 101 22.02 15.73 -3.86
C LYS A 101 21.51 14.93 -2.66
N LEU A 102 20.28 14.45 -2.74
CA LEU A 102 19.70 13.50 -1.79
C LEU A 102 19.69 12.09 -2.40
N THR A 103 19.95 11.10 -1.57
CA THR A 103 20.00 9.68 -1.92
C THR A 103 19.06 8.90 -1.00
N SER A 104 19.04 7.58 -1.16
CA SER A 104 18.33 6.68 -0.26
C SER A 104 18.82 6.77 1.19
N ILE A 105 20.08 7.13 1.41
CA ILE A 105 20.64 7.30 2.77
C ILE A 105 19.99 8.50 3.46
N GLU A 106 19.90 9.65 2.79
CA GLU A 106 19.26 10.84 3.34
C GLU A 106 17.73 10.62 3.50
N CYS A 107 17.09 9.92 2.57
CA CYS A 107 15.70 9.55 2.67
C CYS A 107 15.42 8.76 3.96
N ASP A 108 16.16 7.68 4.18
CA ASP A 108 16.04 6.84 5.38
C ASP A 108 16.34 7.63 6.66
N LEU A 109 17.45 8.38 6.69
CA LEU A 109 17.87 9.18 7.84
C LEU A 109 16.83 10.25 8.22
N PHE A 110 16.35 11.02 7.25
CA PHE A 110 15.40 12.11 7.52
C PHE A 110 14.04 11.56 7.95
N THR A 111 13.61 10.47 7.34
CA THR A 111 12.36 9.79 7.70
C THR A 111 12.44 9.22 9.12
N ARG A 112 13.54 8.55 9.50
CA ARG A 112 13.77 8.07 10.87
C ARG A 112 13.76 9.21 11.87
N THR A 113 14.49 10.29 11.60
CA THR A 113 14.53 11.46 12.47
C THR A 113 13.16 12.08 12.66
N PHE A 114 12.37 12.21 11.60
CA PHE A 114 11.01 12.69 11.67
C PHE A 114 10.14 11.80 12.57
N CYS A 115 10.16 10.50 12.32
CA CYS A 115 9.38 9.52 13.10
C CYS A 115 9.80 9.50 14.59
N GLU A 116 11.08 9.60 14.90
CA GLU A 116 11.58 9.67 16.27
C GLU A 116 11.06 10.89 17.03
N GLU A 117 11.03 12.07 16.42
CA GLU A 117 10.45 13.26 17.02
C GLU A 117 8.94 13.10 17.27
N VAL A 118 8.21 12.46 16.35
CA VAL A 118 6.79 12.17 16.53
C VAL A 118 6.56 11.23 17.71
N VAL A 119 7.35 10.15 17.83
CA VAL A 119 7.28 9.20 18.96
C VAL A 119 7.61 9.91 20.29
N LYS A 120 8.68 10.72 20.34
CA LYS A 120 9.05 11.53 21.54
C LYS A 120 7.90 12.44 21.97
N ALA A 121 7.12 12.96 21.04
CA ALA A 121 5.94 13.77 21.33
C ALA A 121 4.72 12.95 21.76
N GLY A 122 4.83 11.60 21.80
CA GLY A 122 3.80 10.65 22.21
C GLY A 122 2.70 10.39 21.17
N TYR A 123 2.89 10.73 19.91
CA TYR A 123 1.98 10.39 18.81
C TYR A 123 2.34 9.06 18.18
N LYS A 124 1.36 8.42 17.54
CA LYS A 124 1.63 7.32 16.61
C LYS A 124 2.27 7.88 15.34
N THR A 125 3.17 7.12 14.73
CA THR A 125 3.80 7.50 13.48
C THR A 125 3.85 6.32 12.52
N GLY A 126 4.03 6.60 11.24
CA GLY A 126 4.24 5.66 10.18
C GLY A 126 4.93 6.34 8.99
N ILE A 127 5.21 5.59 7.97
CA ILE A 127 5.91 6.06 6.78
C ILE A 127 4.98 5.88 5.57
N TYR A 128 4.79 6.94 4.79
CA TYR A 128 4.21 6.83 3.46
C TYR A 128 5.31 6.53 2.45
N ALA A 129 5.05 5.55 1.59
CA ALA A 129 5.90 5.26 0.44
C ALA A 129 5.08 4.62 -0.68
N ASN A 130 5.43 4.93 -1.93
CA ASN A 130 5.02 4.12 -3.06
C ASN A 130 5.92 2.88 -3.19
N ILE A 131 5.55 1.94 -4.08
CA ILE A 131 6.29 0.68 -4.29
C ILE A 131 7.76 0.93 -4.64
N ASP A 132 8.04 1.95 -5.44
CA ASP A 132 9.38 2.27 -5.89
C ASP A 132 10.25 2.80 -4.73
N TYR A 133 9.70 3.70 -3.93
CA TYR A 133 10.36 4.17 -2.71
C TYR A 133 10.58 3.04 -1.71
N TYR A 134 9.58 2.22 -1.47
CA TYR A 134 9.75 1.04 -0.63
C TYR A 134 10.90 0.15 -1.12
N LYS A 135 11.01 -0.11 -2.41
CA LYS A 135 12.05 -0.98 -2.98
C LYS A 135 13.44 -0.38 -2.93
N TYR A 136 13.59 0.88 -3.33
CA TYR A 136 14.90 1.43 -3.71
C TYR A 136 15.37 2.59 -2.82
N TRP A 137 14.45 3.26 -2.10
CA TRP A 137 14.79 4.43 -1.29
C TRP A 137 14.89 4.16 0.20
N TYR A 138 14.43 3.00 0.65
CA TYR A 138 14.62 2.53 2.03
C TYR A 138 15.50 1.28 1.99
N PRO A 139 16.84 1.41 2.09
CA PRO A 139 17.76 0.26 1.99
C PRO A 139 17.59 -0.73 3.14
N ASP A 140 17.34 -0.22 4.35
CA ASP A 140 17.06 -1.01 5.55
C ASP A 140 15.54 -1.13 5.78
N LYS A 141 14.98 -2.29 5.44
CA LYS A 141 13.54 -2.56 5.58
C LYS A 141 13.08 -2.68 7.04
N THR A 142 13.99 -2.81 8.00
CA THR A 142 13.63 -2.86 9.44
C THR A 142 13.03 -1.55 9.94
N ILE A 143 13.15 -0.47 9.18
CA ILE A 143 12.44 0.78 9.46
C ILE A 143 10.93 0.57 9.52
N PHE A 144 10.37 -0.31 8.67
CA PHE A 144 8.93 -0.59 8.60
C PHE A 144 8.43 -1.50 9.72
N ASP A 145 9.33 -2.25 10.39
CA ASP A 145 9.00 -3.00 11.62
C ASP A 145 8.76 -2.03 12.78
N LYS A 146 9.50 -0.91 12.80
CA LYS A 146 9.39 0.12 13.83
C LYS A 146 8.31 1.16 13.53
N TYR A 147 8.17 1.55 12.27
CA TYR A 147 7.23 2.57 11.80
C TYR A 147 6.38 1.99 10.66
N PRO A 148 5.12 1.62 10.93
CA PRO A 148 4.30 0.91 9.96
C PRO A 148 4.11 1.69 8.66
N LEU A 149 4.01 0.96 7.56
CA LEU A 149 3.92 1.48 6.21
C LEU A 149 2.48 1.88 5.85
N TRP A 150 2.32 3.05 5.27
CA TRP A 150 1.20 3.44 4.44
C TRP A 150 1.67 3.36 2.99
N LEU A 151 1.23 2.36 2.26
CA LEU A 151 1.72 2.01 0.93
C LEU A 151 0.84 2.61 -0.17
N ALA A 152 1.40 3.38 -1.09
CA ALA A 152 0.75 3.66 -2.37
C ALA A 152 0.97 2.50 -3.34
N ASP A 153 -0.07 1.70 -3.50
CA ASP A 153 -0.14 0.59 -4.44
C ASP A 153 -1.51 0.65 -5.12
N LEU A 154 -1.53 1.08 -6.37
CA LEU A 154 -2.73 1.51 -7.06
C LEU A 154 -3.58 0.37 -7.60
N VAL A 155 -3.11 -0.87 -7.59
CA VAL A 155 -3.78 -2.01 -8.23
C VAL A 155 -3.80 -3.23 -7.33
N GLY A 156 -5.00 -3.71 -7.02
CA GLY A 156 -5.18 -4.97 -6.28
C GLY A 156 -4.88 -4.87 -4.78
N SER A 157 -4.53 -5.99 -4.18
CA SER A 157 -4.07 -6.05 -2.79
C SER A 157 -2.64 -5.55 -2.67
N PRO A 158 -2.23 -5.01 -1.50
CA PRO A 158 -0.89 -4.45 -1.34
C PRO A 158 0.21 -5.49 -1.55
N ASP A 159 1.26 -5.10 -2.26
CA ASP A 159 2.43 -5.97 -2.53
C ASP A 159 3.32 -6.17 -1.28
N TYR A 160 3.19 -5.31 -0.27
CA TYR A 160 3.99 -5.36 0.96
C TYR A 160 3.12 -5.17 2.21
N PRO A 161 3.55 -5.70 3.39
CA PRO A 161 2.85 -5.48 4.65
C PRO A 161 2.69 -3.99 4.92
N CYS A 162 1.45 -3.54 5.12
CA CYS A 162 1.14 -2.14 5.40
C CYS A 162 -0.08 -2.02 6.32
N ILE A 163 -0.18 -0.89 7.02
CA ILE A 163 -1.37 -0.58 7.83
C ILE A 163 -2.44 0.15 7.03
N ALA A 164 -2.06 0.74 5.92
CA ALA A 164 -2.97 1.36 4.98
C ALA A 164 -2.43 1.24 3.56
N GLN A 165 -3.34 1.12 2.59
CA GLN A 165 -3.03 1.11 1.16
C GLN A 165 -3.73 2.27 0.49
N GLN A 166 -2.97 3.11 -0.21
CA GLN A 166 -3.51 4.17 -1.06
C GLN A 166 -3.74 3.63 -2.47
N PHE A 167 -4.88 3.98 -3.04
CA PHE A 167 -5.26 3.71 -4.42
C PHE A 167 -6.01 4.91 -5.02
N SER A 168 -6.25 4.92 -6.32
CA SER A 168 -6.97 6.02 -6.98
C SER A 168 -8.44 5.67 -7.17
N GLY A 169 -9.33 6.65 -6.96
CA GLY A 169 -10.75 6.45 -7.13
C GLY A 169 -11.52 7.76 -7.30
N ARG A 170 -12.84 7.63 -7.28
CA ARG A 170 -13.76 8.79 -7.27
C ARG A 170 -14.72 8.66 -6.11
N VAL A 171 -14.99 9.76 -5.44
CA VAL A 171 -15.94 9.81 -4.33
C VAL A 171 -16.85 11.03 -4.47
N ASN A 172 -18.13 10.85 -4.19
CA ASN A 172 -19.07 11.97 -4.22
C ASN A 172 -18.70 13.02 -3.15
N GLY A 173 -18.72 14.29 -3.52
CA GLY A 173 -18.29 15.39 -2.66
C GLY A 173 -16.88 15.91 -2.90
N ILE A 174 -16.11 15.23 -3.78
CA ILE A 174 -14.80 15.70 -4.25
C ILE A 174 -14.79 15.63 -5.79
N GLN A 175 -14.30 16.69 -6.43
CA GLN A 175 -14.20 16.74 -7.88
C GLN A 175 -12.97 15.97 -8.38
N GLY A 176 -13.15 15.16 -9.42
CA GLY A 176 -12.08 14.45 -10.11
C GLY A 176 -11.71 13.11 -9.46
N THR A 177 -10.54 12.62 -9.82
CA THR A 177 -9.93 11.44 -9.20
C THR A 177 -9.19 11.87 -7.93
N VAL A 178 -9.32 11.08 -6.89
CA VAL A 178 -8.72 11.34 -5.57
C VAL A 178 -8.01 10.11 -5.06
N ASP A 179 -7.08 10.34 -4.15
CA ASP A 179 -6.46 9.27 -3.41
C ASP A 179 -7.46 8.74 -2.36
N MET A 180 -7.66 7.45 -2.40
CA MET A 180 -8.50 6.69 -1.46
C MET A 180 -7.63 5.69 -0.72
N ASP A 181 -8.08 5.27 0.45
CA ASP A 181 -7.30 4.39 1.29
C ASP A 181 -8.13 3.23 1.84
N TYR A 182 -7.54 2.04 1.85
CA TYR A 182 -7.93 0.98 2.78
C TYR A 182 -7.13 1.12 4.07
N TRP A 183 -7.78 0.92 5.22
CA TRP A 183 -7.14 0.90 6.52
C TRP A 183 -7.20 -0.51 7.09
N TYR A 184 -6.05 -1.13 7.27
CA TYR A 184 -5.94 -2.49 7.80
C TYR A 184 -5.67 -2.49 9.32
N GLY A 185 -4.95 -1.49 9.83
CA GLY A 185 -4.58 -1.41 11.24
C GLY A 185 -3.27 -2.13 11.58
N VAL A 186 -2.83 -1.99 12.83
CA VAL A 186 -1.66 -2.69 13.36
C VAL A 186 -2.14 -4.01 13.96
N GLY A 187 -1.61 -5.12 13.52
CA GLY A 187 -1.96 -6.46 14.01
C GLY A 187 -2.90 -7.26 13.12
N ASP A 188 -3.67 -6.63 12.25
CA ASP A 188 -4.28 -7.36 11.15
C ASP A 188 -3.15 -7.70 10.17
N THR A 189 -2.74 -8.96 10.17
CA THR A 189 -1.87 -9.46 9.10
C THR A 189 -2.65 -9.37 7.81
N VAL A 190 -2.50 -8.25 7.09
CA VAL A 190 -2.84 -8.24 5.68
C VAL A 190 -2.10 -9.44 5.10
N LYS A 191 -2.84 -10.43 4.60
CA LYS A 191 -2.22 -11.48 3.79
C LYS A 191 -1.64 -10.76 2.60
N VAL A 192 -0.33 -10.46 2.66
CA VAL A 192 0.39 -9.80 1.57
C VAL A 192 0.32 -10.73 0.37
N ARG A 193 -0.55 -10.35 -0.57
CA ARG A 193 -0.76 -11.06 -1.81
C ARG A 193 0.05 -10.41 -2.90
N SER A 194 1.36 -10.59 -2.79
CA SER A 194 2.32 -9.95 -3.68
C SER A 194 2.29 -10.57 -5.08
N ARG A 195 2.05 -9.75 -6.09
CA ARG A 195 2.24 -10.12 -7.50
C ARG A 195 3.65 -10.63 -7.75
N GLN A 196 4.64 -10.04 -7.07
CA GLN A 196 6.04 -10.46 -7.17
C GLN A 196 6.23 -11.90 -6.68
N LYS A 197 5.54 -12.34 -5.62
CA LYS A 197 5.59 -13.74 -5.16
C LYS A 197 5.05 -14.71 -6.21
N VAL A 198 4.01 -14.33 -6.95
CA VAL A 198 3.48 -15.15 -8.07
C VAL A 198 4.53 -15.25 -9.16
N VAL A 199 5.13 -14.13 -9.57
CA VAL A 199 6.18 -14.08 -10.60
C VAL A 199 7.40 -14.90 -10.18
N ASP A 200 7.86 -14.74 -8.94
CA ASP A 200 9.04 -15.47 -8.42
C ASP A 200 8.78 -16.98 -8.36
N LEU A 201 7.57 -17.37 -7.91
CA LEU A 201 7.17 -18.77 -7.90
C LEU A 201 7.13 -19.36 -9.32
N LEU A 202 6.49 -18.67 -10.27
CA LEU A 202 6.44 -19.13 -11.67
C LEU A 202 7.83 -19.18 -12.30
N LYS A 203 8.71 -18.22 -12.01
CA LYS A 203 10.11 -18.25 -12.43
C LYS A 203 10.87 -19.45 -11.85
N SER A 204 10.58 -19.86 -10.61
CA SER A 204 11.20 -21.02 -9.98
C SER A 204 10.79 -22.36 -10.62
N TRP A 205 9.72 -22.35 -11.41
CA TRP A 205 9.23 -23.51 -12.19
C TRP A 205 9.73 -23.51 -13.64
N LYS A 206 10.51 -22.50 -14.04
CA LYS A 206 11.10 -22.46 -15.38
C LYS A 206 12.00 -23.67 -15.58
N GLY A 207 11.78 -24.39 -16.68
CA GLY A 207 12.53 -25.60 -17.03
C GLY A 207 11.89 -26.91 -16.60
N LEU A 208 10.84 -26.88 -15.77
CA LEU A 208 10.04 -28.09 -15.53
C LEU A 208 9.40 -28.53 -16.83
N ASN A 209 9.49 -29.83 -17.14
CA ASN A 209 9.07 -30.38 -18.44
C ASN A 209 8.58 -31.82 -18.34
N GLU A 210 7.99 -32.30 -19.42
CA GLU A 210 7.43 -33.66 -19.52
C GLU A 210 8.50 -34.73 -19.72
N ALA A 211 9.61 -34.41 -20.40
CA ALA A 211 10.63 -35.36 -20.76
C ALA A 211 11.32 -36.00 -19.54
N ASP A 212 11.54 -35.21 -18.48
CA ASP A 212 12.14 -35.69 -17.23
C ASP A 212 11.10 -35.95 -16.13
N GLY A 213 9.82 -35.63 -16.38
CA GLY A 213 8.73 -35.82 -15.46
C GLY A 213 8.65 -34.73 -14.34
N SER A 214 9.50 -33.70 -14.36
CA SER A 214 9.59 -32.67 -13.34
C SER A 214 8.33 -31.80 -13.23
N TYR A 215 7.54 -31.68 -14.31
CA TYR A 215 6.25 -30.97 -14.35
C TYR A 215 5.21 -31.57 -13.38
N LYS A 216 5.30 -32.84 -13.00
CA LYS A 216 4.38 -33.53 -12.09
C LYS A 216 4.26 -32.78 -10.76
N LYS A 217 5.33 -32.15 -10.33
CA LYS A 217 5.33 -31.28 -9.15
C LYS A 217 4.25 -30.19 -9.18
N ILE A 218 3.94 -29.63 -10.35
CA ILE A 218 2.89 -28.60 -10.51
C ILE A 218 1.52 -29.24 -10.33
N ILE A 219 1.31 -30.42 -10.93
CA ILE A 219 0.06 -31.18 -10.83
C ILE A 219 -0.17 -31.64 -9.39
N ASP A 220 0.87 -32.07 -8.68
CA ASP A 220 0.80 -32.47 -7.27
C ASP A 220 0.37 -31.30 -6.38
N ILE A 221 0.90 -30.10 -6.63
CA ILE A 221 0.48 -28.89 -5.91
C ILE A 221 -1.01 -28.62 -6.15
N TYR A 222 -1.49 -28.68 -7.40
CA TYR A 222 -2.91 -28.52 -7.68
C TYR A 222 -3.74 -29.58 -6.95
N ASN A 223 -3.37 -30.84 -7.03
CA ASN A 223 -4.08 -31.98 -6.45
C ASN A 223 -4.05 -31.99 -4.90
N SER A 224 -3.14 -31.27 -4.27
CA SER A 224 -3.08 -31.07 -2.82
C SER A 224 -4.11 -30.06 -2.28
N TYR A 225 -4.85 -29.40 -3.16
CA TYR A 225 -5.86 -28.43 -2.76
C TYR A 225 -6.95 -29.06 -1.91
N THR A 226 -7.26 -28.44 -0.77
CA THR A 226 -8.26 -28.94 0.20
C THR A 226 -9.63 -28.31 0.03
N GLY A 227 -9.75 -27.28 -0.82
CA GLY A 227 -11.03 -26.66 -1.16
C GLY A 227 -11.75 -27.37 -2.31
N PRO A 228 -12.88 -26.83 -2.76
CA PRO A 228 -13.65 -27.42 -3.86
C PRO A 228 -12.89 -27.28 -5.18
N PHE A 229 -12.59 -28.42 -5.79
CA PHE A 229 -11.98 -28.41 -7.13
C PHE A 229 -12.94 -27.83 -8.17
N PRO A 230 -12.43 -27.06 -9.14
CA PRO A 230 -13.20 -26.69 -10.33
C PRO A 230 -13.79 -27.94 -10.99
N ARG A 231 -15.08 -27.91 -11.25
CA ARG A 231 -15.82 -29.06 -11.84
C ARG A 231 -15.66 -30.39 -11.08
N GLY A 232 -15.21 -30.35 -9.81
CA GLY A 232 -15.02 -31.54 -8.97
C GLY A 232 -13.84 -32.44 -9.38
N VAL A 233 -12.91 -31.98 -10.24
CA VAL A 233 -11.93 -32.87 -10.90
C VAL A 233 -10.52 -32.56 -10.42
N LYS A 234 -9.77 -33.61 -10.09
CA LYS A 234 -8.32 -33.63 -9.93
C LYS A 234 -7.63 -33.77 -11.27
N MET A 235 -6.43 -33.25 -11.38
CA MET A 235 -5.63 -33.29 -12.59
C MET A 235 -4.89 -34.63 -12.77
N LEU A 236 -4.89 -35.18 -13.98
CA LEU A 236 -4.07 -36.35 -14.34
C LEU A 236 -2.73 -35.86 -14.93
N TYR A 237 -1.67 -36.64 -14.72
CA TYR A 237 -0.34 -36.33 -15.29
C TYR A 237 -0.31 -36.34 -16.82
N SER A 238 -1.22 -37.07 -17.48
CA SER A 238 -1.33 -37.12 -18.93
C SER A 238 -2.06 -35.94 -19.56
N TRP A 239 -2.55 -35.00 -18.75
CA TRP A 239 -3.31 -33.86 -19.27
C TRP A 239 -2.42 -32.62 -19.49
N ALA A 240 -2.84 -31.76 -20.43
CA ALA A 240 -2.18 -30.48 -20.65
C ALA A 240 -2.25 -29.61 -19.37
N TRP A 241 -1.13 -29.12 -18.88
CA TRP A 241 -0.99 -28.52 -17.56
C TRP A 241 -0.78 -27.00 -17.53
N CYS A 242 -0.96 -26.31 -18.69
CA CYS A 242 -0.76 -24.87 -18.77
C CYS A 242 -1.66 -24.05 -17.81
N ALA A 243 -2.99 -24.27 -17.82
CA ALA A 243 -3.91 -23.64 -16.88
C ALA A 243 -3.69 -24.13 -15.44
N CYS A 244 -3.31 -25.40 -15.28
CA CYS A 244 -2.95 -26.01 -14.01
C CYS A 244 -1.76 -25.27 -13.35
N THR A 245 -0.78 -24.80 -14.12
CA THR A 245 0.38 -24.04 -13.61
C THR A 245 -0.05 -22.76 -12.87
N TRP A 246 -0.97 -22.00 -13.46
CA TRP A 246 -1.54 -20.84 -12.82
C TRP A 246 -2.30 -21.20 -11.53
N SER A 247 -3.15 -22.20 -11.61
CA SER A 247 -3.96 -22.69 -10.49
C SER A 247 -3.10 -23.23 -9.34
N ALA A 248 -2.04 -23.96 -9.67
CA ALA A 248 -1.06 -24.46 -8.69
C ALA A 248 -0.33 -23.29 -7.99
N ALA A 249 -0.02 -22.22 -8.73
CA ALA A 249 0.57 -21.02 -8.12
C ALA A 249 -0.40 -20.35 -7.14
N ALA A 250 -1.68 -20.21 -7.52
CA ALA A 250 -2.72 -19.67 -6.64
C ALA A 250 -2.87 -20.50 -5.36
N ILE A 251 -2.89 -21.82 -5.48
CA ILE A 251 -3.02 -22.77 -4.37
C ILE A 251 -1.79 -22.69 -3.45
N LYS A 252 -0.59 -22.77 -4.02
CA LYS A 252 0.66 -22.76 -3.25
C LYS A 252 0.85 -21.48 -2.45
N LEU A 253 0.40 -20.35 -2.97
CA LEU A 253 0.49 -19.06 -2.31
C LEU A 253 -0.70 -18.76 -1.39
N GLY A 254 -1.76 -19.59 -1.41
CA GLY A 254 -2.99 -19.33 -0.67
C GLY A 254 -3.79 -18.14 -1.22
N TYR A 255 -3.76 -17.92 -2.55
CA TYR A 255 -4.38 -16.78 -3.25
C TYR A 255 -5.65 -17.16 -4.01
N THR A 256 -6.25 -18.31 -3.72
CA THR A 256 -7.42 -18.84 -4.44
C THR A 256 -8.69 -17.98 -4.34
N ASP A 257 -8.70 -17.02 -3.42
CA ASP A 257 -9.77 -16.04 -3.26
C ASP A 257 -9.63 -14.81 -4.17
N ILE A 258 -8.44 -14.58 -4.74
CA ILE A 258 -8.16 -13.46 -5.67
C ILE A 258 -7.64 -13.92 -7.03
N MET A 259 -7.16 -15.14 -7.12
CA MET A 259 -6.69 -15.76 -8.37
C MET A 259 -7.63 -16.92 -8.73
N PRO A 260 -8.27 -16.91 -9.92
CA PRO A 260 -9.12 -18.01 -10.33
C PRO A 260 -8.30 -19.29 -10.47
N ILE A 261 -8.89 -20.41 -10.04
CA ILE A 261 -8.31 -21.75 -10.26
C ILE A 261 -9.16 -22.52 -11.28
N GLU A 262 -8.49 -23.14 -12.24
CA GLU A 262 -9.09 -23.98 -13.29
C GLU A 262 -7.99 -24.79 -14.01
N ILE A 263 -8.37 -25.89 -14.64
CA ILE A 263 -7.46 -26.74 -15.41
C ILE A 263 -7.62 -26.61 -16.92
N GLY A 264 -8.68 -25.96 -17.39
CA GLY A 264 -8.90 -25.62 -18.80
C GLY A 264 -8.65 -24.14 -19.05
N CYS A 265 -7.88 -23.79 -20.09
CA CYS A 265 -7.50 -22.38 -20.36
C CYS A 265 -8.71 -21.48 -20.61
N GLU A 266 -9.68 -21.91 -21.43
CA GLU A 266 -10.88 -21.12 -21.71
C GLU A 266 -11.74 -20.90 -20.46
N GLU A 267 -11.92 -21.92 -19.64
CA GLU A 267 -12.65 -21.81 -18.39
C GLU A 267 -11.92 -20.95 -17.36
N LEU A 268 -10.59 -20.97 -17.36
CA LEU A 268 -9.77 -20.08 -16.53
C LEU A 268 -9.99 -18.62 -16.93
N ILE A 269 -10.02 -18.31 -18.23
CA ILE A 269 -10.31 -16.98 -18.76
C ILE A 269 -11.72 -16.52 -18.36
N LYS A 270 -12.72 -17.38 -18.53
CA LYS A 270 -14.11 -17.06 -18.11
C LYS A 270 -14.19 -16.72 -16.63
N ARG A 271 -13.53 -17.50 -15.78
CA ARG A 271 -13.47 -17.23 -14.33
C ARG A 271 -12.73 -15.94 -14.01
N ALA A 272 -11.61 -15.66 -14.68
CA ALA A 272 -10.86 -14.43 -14.51
C ALA A 272 -11.69 -13.18 -14.89
N LYS A 273 -12.46 -13.26 -15.99
CA LYS A 273 -13.41 -12.21 -16.39
C LYS A 273 -14.52 -12.02 -15.33
N ALA A 274 -15.11 -13.10 -14.85
CA ALA A 274 -16.14 -13.05 -13.83
C ALA A 274 -15.65 -12.47 -12.49
N MET A 275 -14.37 -12.68 -12.15
CA MET A 275 -13.72 -12.10 -10.97
C MET A 275 -13.19 -10.67 -11.19
N GLY A 276 -13.31 -10.12 -12.40
CA GLY A 276 -12.82 -8.77 -12.74
C GLY A 276 -11.30 -8.65 -12.74
N CYS A 277 -10.57 -9.75 -12.86
CA CYS A 277 -9.10 -9.78 -12.86
C CYS A 277 -8.49 -10.13 -14.23
N TRP A 278 -9.29 -10.13 -15.30
CA TRP A 278 -8.81 -10.32 -16.68
C TRP A 278 -8.47 -8.96 -17.30
N VAL A 279 -7.30 -8.86 -17.93
CA VAL A 279 -6.86 -7.73 -18.75
C VAL A 279 -6.63 -8.24 -20.16
N GLU A 280 -7.19 -7.58 -21.17
CA GLU A 280 -7.03 -7.88 -22.59
C GLU A 280 -5.68 -7.40 -23.13
#